data_0f9091e61c51e33e1ae16b246024da88
#
_entry.id   0f9091e61c51e33e1ae16b246024da88
#
_cell.length_a   1.000
_cell.length_b   1.000
_cell.length_c   1.000
_cell.angle_alpha   90.00
_cell.angle_beta   90.00
_cell.angle_gamma   90.00
#
_symmetry.space_group_name_H-M   'P 1'
#
loop_
_entity.id
_entity.type
_entity.pdbx_description
1 polymer ?
#
loop_
_entity_poly.entity_id
_entity_poly.type
_entity_poly.pdbx_seq_one_letter_code
_entity_poly.pdbx_strand_id
1 'polypeptide(L)'
;MSAITPIKMPKWGLSMIEGKIVEWHKAEGAVVKEGDDLVDVETSKITNVAEAAVAGTLRRIVAKPDETLPVGALMAVIADPSVPDAEIDAFIADFQSRFVPEADEAGPGGIPTKTLQVGGRTIRYAAFSEDKHGVPALLLHGYSADLNNWLFTAPALAETRPVYAIDFPGHGGSDKDVGDGSAAFLAGIVKDVIAALGLSKVHLVGHSMGGGVAARFAVDHPDKVASVSLLASANLPGNVINVDVLTGVAEGRKAK
;
A
#
# COMPACT_ATOMS: atom_id res chain seq x y z
N MET A 1 -33.14 0.19 17.78
CA MET A 1 -31.81 0.11 18.43
C MET A 1 -31.08 1.36 18.03
N SER A 2 -30.71 2.18 19.00
CA SER A 2 -29.93 3.40 18.76
C SER A 2 -28.59 2.98 18.17
N ALA A 3 -28.26 3.47 16.98
CA ALA A 3 -27.04 3.06 16.28
C ALA A 3 -25.82 3.68 16.98
N ILE A 4 -24.87 2.84 17.37
CA ILE A 4 -23.52 3.26 17.77
C ILE A 4 -22.68 3.27 16.51
N THR A 5 -22.15 4.44 16.15
CA THR A 5 -21.35 4.61 14.92
C THR A 5 -19.87 4.79 15.25
N PRO A 6 -19.01 3.87 14.81
CA PRO A 6 -17.57 4.02 14.97
C PRO A 6 -17.00 5.07 14.02
N ILE A 7 -16.17 5.96 14.52
CA ILE A 7 -15.27 6.79 13.72
C ILE A 7 -13.93 6.10 13.68
N LYS A 8 -13.50 5.75 12.49
CA LYS A 8 -12.30 4.94 12.25
C LYS A 8 -11.21 5.77 11.59
N MET A 9 -9.95 5.40 11.78
CA MET A 9 -8.84 5.96 11.04
C MET A 9 -9.11 5.81 9.53
N PRO A 10 -9.27 6.93 8.80
CA PRO A 10 -9.60 6.89 7.38
C PRO A 10 -8.42 6.46 6.53
N LYS A 11 -8.69 6.08 5.29
CA LYS A 11 -7.69 5.76 4.28
C LYS A 11 -7.73 6.79 3.16
N TRP A 12 -6.83 7.75 3.19
CA TRP A 12 -6.69 8.79 2.17
C TRP A 12 -5.62 8.44 1.14
N GLY A 13 -5.78 7.33 0.47
CA GLY A 13 -4.88 6.86 -0.58
C GLY A 13 -4.43 5.42 -0.40
N LEU A 14 -4.03 4.80 -1.49
CA LEU A 14 -3.76 3.37 -1.55
C LEU A 14 -2.57 2.95 -0.66
N SER A 15 -1.59 3.81 -0.48
CA SER A 15 -0.37 3.52 0.28
C SER A 15 -0.45 3.92 1.76
N MET A 16 -1.59 4.48 2.23
CA MET A 16 -1.74 4.85 3.62
C MET A 16 -2.02 3.61 4.46
N ILE A 17 -1.16 3.32 5.43
CA ILE A 17 -1.29 2.20 6.36
C ILE A 17 -1.63 2.66 7.79
N GLU A 18 -1.27 3.89 8.13
CA GLU A 18 -1.46 4.49 9.45
C GLU A 18 -1.61 6.01 9.37
N GLY A 19 -2.09 6.62 10.44
CA GLY A 19 -2.14 8.06 10.63
C GLY A 19 -1.91 8.43 12.10
N LYS A 20 -1.30 9.58 12.33
CA LYS A 20 -1.05 10.15 13.67
C LYS A 20 -2.13 11.15 14.01
N ILE A 21 -2.74 11.02 15.18
CA ILE A 21 -3.68 11.99 15.72
C ILE A 21 -2.93 13.26 16.10
N VAL A 22 -3.33 14.40 15.55
CA VAL A 22 -2.71 15.69 15.86
C VAL A 22 -3.55 16.44 16.90
N GLU A 23 -4.77 16.81 16.53
CA GLU A 23 -5.64 17.63 17.40
C GLU A 23 -7.12 17.28 17.19
N TRP A 24 -7.86 17.17 18.29
CA TRP A 24 -9.31 17.01 18.25
C TRP A 24 -10.01 18.37 18.26
N HIS A 25 -10.85 18.65 17.25
CA HIS A 25 -11.65 19.89 17.15
C HIS A 25 -12.94 19.83 17.97
N LYS A 26 -13.36 18.64 18.40
CA LYS A 26 -14.55 18.40 19.20
C LYS A 26 -14.19 17.63 20.47
N ALA A 27 -14.83 17.98 21.57
CA ALA A 27 -14.71 17.26 22.86
C ALA A 27 -15.80 16.19 22.96
N GLU A 28 -15.63 15.24 23.88
CA GLU A 28 -16.71 14.33 24.29
C GLU A 28 -17.93 15.09 24.76
N GLY A 29 -19.11 14.64 24.36
CA GLY A 29 -20.39 15.30 24.63
C GLY A 29 -20.80 16.34 23.59
N ALA A 30 -19.92 16.71 22.64
CA ALA A 30 -20.27 17.64 21.58
C ALA A 30 -21.29 17.02 20.61
N VAL A 31 -22.31 17.83 20.25
CA VAL A 31 -23.23 17.48 19.16
C VAL A 31 -22.57 17.84 17.84
N VAL A 32 -22.54 16.88 16.92
CA VAL A 32 -21.93 17.01 15.60
C VAL A 32 -22.94 16.71 14.50
N LYS A 33 -22.71 17.31 13.34
CA LYS A 33 -23.44 17.03 12.09
C LYS A 33 -22.53 16.24 11.16
N GLU A 34 -23.14 15.56 10.21
CA GLU A 34 -22.40 14.95 9.11
C GLU A 34 -21.56 16.01 8.37
N GLY A 35 -20.27 15.73 8.17
CA GLY A 35 -19.30 16.64 7.57
C GLY A 35 -18.63 17.63 8.54
N ASP A 36 -18.98 17.61 9.85
CA ASP A 36 -18.26 18.44 10.83
C ASP A 36 -16.83 17.92 11.04
N ASP A 37 -15.86 18.84 11.10
CA ASP A 37 -14.47 18.55 11.41
C ASP A 37 -14.34 17.95 12.83
N LEU A 38 -13.74 16.78 12.95
CA LEU A 38 -13.56 16.07 14.22
C LEU A 38 -12.12 16.11 14.73
N VAL A 39 -11.17 15.74 13.86
CA VAL A 39 -9.77 15.53 14.28
C VAL A 39 -8.82 15.67 13.11
N ASP A 40 -7.69 16.35 13.34
CA ASP A 40 -6.57 16.40 12.41
C ASP A 40 -5.75 15.12 12.51
N VAL A 41 -5.47 14.52 11.37
CA VAL A 41 -4.65 13.32 11.24
C VAL A 41 -3.50 13.60 10.29
N GLU A 42 -2.28 13.43 10.78
CA GLU A 42 -1.06 13.52 10.00
C GLU A 42 -0.72 12.16 9.39
N THR A 43 -0.42 12.16 8.11
CA THR A 43 0.08 11.00 7.37
C THR A 43 1.52 11.24 6.92
N SER A 44 2.16 10.27 6.34
CA SER A 44 3.52 10.44 5.78
C SER A 44 3.63 11.50 4.67
N LYS A 45 2.49 12.00 4.16
CA LYS A 45 2.45 12.95 3.02
C LYS A 45 1.79 14.27 3.35
N ILE A 46 0.71 14.27 4.11
CA ILE A 46 -0.14 15.44 4.38
C ILE A 46 -0.84 15.29 5.72
N THR A 47 -1.29 16.41 6.28
CA THR A 47 -2.29 16.45 7.34
C THR A 47 -3.66 16.69 6.73
N ASN A 48 -4.63 15.85 7.08
CA ASN A 48 -6.03 15.95 6.67
C ASN A 48 -6.94 15.92 7.87
N VAL A 49 -8.14 16.48 7.69
CA VAL A 49 -9.21 16.44 8.70
C VAL A 49 -10.07 15.19 8.52
N ALA A 50 -10.30 14.43 9.58
CA ALA A 50 -11.32 13.41 9.61
C ALA A 50 -12.64 14.02 10.07
N GLU A 51 -13.67 13.90 9.23
CA GLU A 51 -14.99 14.47 9.43
C GLU A 51 -15.96 13.47 10.07
N ALA A 52 -17.04 13.98 10.67
CA ALA A 52 -18.14 13.17 11.17
C ALA A 52 -18.89 12.48 10.00
N ALA A 53 -18.93 11.16 10.00
CA ALA A 53 -19.66 10.39 8.99
C ALA A 53 -21.20 10.44 9.17
N VAL A 54 -21.66 10.81 10.34
CA VAL A 54 -23.09 10.91 10.71
C VAL A 54 -23.32 12.02 11.73
N ALA A 55 -24.54 12.53 11.79
CA ALA A 55 -24.95 13.42 12.87
C ALA A 55 -25.19 12.63 14.18
N GLY A 56 -24.87 13.24 15.34
CA GLY A 56 -25.09 12.64 16.65
C GLY A 56 -24.28 13.32 17.74
N THR A 57 -24.06 12.63 18.85
CA THR A 57 -23.20 13.11 19.94
C THR A 57 -21.90 12.33 19.96
N LEU A 58 -20.76 13.01 19.99
CA LEU A 58 -19.44 12.40 20.18
C LEU A 58 -19.33 11.87 21.61
N ARG A 59 -19.56 10.56 21.80
CA ARG A 59 -19.72 9.95 23.13
C ARG A 59 -18.43 9.49 23.77
N ARG A 60 -17.44 9.09 22.95
CA ARG A 60 -16.09 8.70 23.40
C ARG A 60 -15.06 9.07 22.38
N ILE A 61 -13.94 9.60 22.85
CA ILE A 61 -12.68 9.75 22.10
C ILE A 61 -11.74 8.65 22.60
N VAL A 62 -11.44 7.68 21.74
CA VAL A 62 -10.59 6.54 22.05
C VAL A 62 -9.13 6.84 21.73
N ALA A 63 -8.89 7.50 20.61
CA ALA A 63 -7.55 7.87 20.13
C ALA A 63 -7.06 9.17 20.78
N LYS A 64 -5.86 9.15 21.33
CA LYS A 64 -5.27 10.33 22.01
C LYS A 64 -4.42 11.15 21.03
N PRO A 65 -4.25 12.46 21.28
CA PRO A 65 -3.24 13.25 20.58
C PRO A 65 -1.87 12.59 20.64
N ASP A 66 -1.11 12.71 19.57
CA ASP A 66 0.20 12.08 19.33
C ASP A 66 0.20 10.55 19.16
N GLU A 67 -0.94 9.90 19.22
CA GLU A 67 -1.07 8.46 18.98
C GLU A 67 -1.10 8.16 17.49
N THR A 68 -0.30 7.19 17.06
CA THR A 68 -0.32 6.65 15.67
C THR A 68 -1.17 5.40 15.64
N LEU A 69 -2.16 5.39 14.78
CA LEU A 69 -3.12 4.31 14.64
C LEU A 69 -3.13 3.76 13.21
N PRO A 70 -3.24 2.44 13.04
CA PRO A 70 -3.40 1.85 11.71
C PRO A 70 -4.75 2.25 11.11
N VAL A 71 -4.81 2.28 9.78
CA VAL A 71 -6.06 2.48 9.03
C VAL A 71 -7.13 1.50 9.52
N GLY A 72 -8.36 2.01 9.69
CA GLY A 72 -9.49 1.23 10.20
C GLY A 72 -9.58 1.13 11.73
N ALA A 73 -8.54 1.51 12.49
CA ALA A 73 -8.58 1.53 13.96
C ALA A 73 -9.64 2.52 14.48
N LEU A 74 -10.24 2.19 15.61
CA LEU A 74 -11.28 3.03 16.24
C LEU A 74 -10.66 4.30 16.83
N MET A 75 -11.09 5.45 16.36
CA MET A 75 -10.67 6.75 16.88
C MET A 75 -11.68 7.33 17.86
N ALA A 76 -12.99 7.18 17.60
CA ALA A 76 -14.04 7.71 18.43
C ALA A 76 -15.38 7.00 18.17
N VAL A 77 -16.39 7.34 18.98
CA VAL A 77 -17.75 6.80 18.85
C VAL A 77 -18.78 7.93 18.87
N ILE A 78 -19.67 7.95 17.88
CA ILE A 78 -20.86 8.79 17.84
C ILE A 78 -22.09 7.94 18.16
N ALA A 79 -22.94 8.40 19.05
CA ALA A 79 -24.22 7.76 19.37
C ALA A 79 -25.24 8.76 19.88
N ASP A 80 -26.51 8.33 19.99
CA ASP A 80 -27.56 9.08 20.66
C ASP A 80 -27.25 9.24 22.15
N PRO A 81 -27.55 10.40 22.77
CA PRO A 81 -27.33 10.63 24.21
C PRO A 81 -28.02 9.61 25.13
N SER A 82 -29.10 8.97 24.68
CA SER A 82 -29.85 7.98 25.46
C SER A 82 -29.14 6.61 25.53
N VAL A 83 -28.11 6.35 24.71
CA VAL A 83 -27.34 5.10 24.75
C VAL A 83 -26.53 5.06 26.06
N PRO A 84 -26.67 4.01 26.89
CA PRO A 84 -25.91 3.90 28.12
C PRO A 84 -24.40 3.83 27.88
N ASP A 85 -23.62 4.48 28.76
CA ASP A 85 -22.15 4.44 28.67
C ASP A 85 -21.59 3.02 28.70
N ALA A 86 -22.18 2.13 29.49
CA ALA A 86 -21.77 0.73 29.53
C ALA A 86 -21.93 -0.01 28.19
N GLU A 87 -22.92 0.37 27.37
CA GLU A 87 -23.13 -0.20 26.05
C GLU A 87 -22.07 0.34 25.06
N ILE A 88 -21.71 1.61 25.19
CA ILE A 88 -20.64 2.24 24.40
C ILE A 88 -19.29 1.60 24.75
N ASP A 89 -18.98 1.45 26.05
CA ASP A 89 -17.73 0.84 26.49
C ASP A 89 -17.62 -0.64 26.07
N ALA A 90 -18.73 -1.39 26.11
CA ALA A 90 -18.80 -2.75 25.60
C ALA A 90 -18.58 -2.80 24.08
N PHE A 91 -19.14 -1.86 23.31
CA PHE A 91 -18.91 -1.73 21.88
C PHE A 91 -17.44 -1.46 21.54
N ILE A 92 -16.80 -0.55 22.28
CA ILE A 92 -15.38 -0.23 22.10
C ILE A 92 -14.51 -1.45 22.37
N ALA A 93 -14.75 -2.15 23.48
CA ALA A 93 -14.01 -3.35 23.83
C ALA A 93 -14.16 -4.47 22.78
N ASP A 94 -15.39 -4.71 22.31
CA ASP A 94 -15.69 -5.67 21.28
C ASP A 94 -15.01 -5.29 19.94
N PHE A 95 -15.09 -4.02 19.53
CA PHE A 95 -14.43 -3.53 18.34
C PHE A 95 -12.92 -3.74 18.42
N GLN A 96 -12.28 -3.34 19.51
CA GLN A 96 -10.83 -3.48 19.72
C GLN A 96 -10.39 -4.94 19.75
N SER A 97 -11.20 -5.85 20.34
CA SER A 97 -10.89 -7.27 20.41
C SER A 97 -10.92 -7.97 19.06
N ARG A 98 -11.74 -7.48 18.14
CA ARG A 98 -11.88 -8.02 16.78
C ARG A 98 -11.06 -7.26 15.75
N PHE A 99 -10.57 -6.08 16.12
CA PHE A 99 -9.78 -5.28 15.21
C PHE A 99 -8.43 -5.95 15.00
N VAL A 100 -8.23 -6.43 13.79
CA VAL A 100 -6.92 -6.83 13.30
C VAL A 100 -6.45 -5.66 12.43
N PRO A 101 -5.35 -5.00 12.78
CA PRO A 101 -4.75 -4.02 11.86
C PRO A 101 -4.61 -4.70 10.52
N GLU A 102 -4.98 -4.02 9.45
CA GLU A 102 -4.63 -4.48 8.11
C GLU A 102 -3.09 -4.51 8.04
N ALA A 103 -2.53 -5.59 8.58
CA ALA A 103 -1.14 -5.91 8.35
C ALA A 103 -1.03 -6.20 6.87
N ASP A 104 -0.41 -5.31 6.10
CA ASP A 104 0.08 -5.48 4.73
C ASP A 104 -0.69 -6.42 3.76
N GLU A 105 -1.76 -7.06 4.21
CA GLU A 105 -2.72 -7.79 3.42
C GLU A 105 -3.74 -6.78 2.91
N ALA A 106 -3.74 -6.58 1.63
CA ALA A 106 -4.64 -5.77 0.81
C ALA A 106 -5.77 -5.07 1.59
N GLY A 107 -5.67 -3.76 1.86
CA GLY A 107 -6.79 -2.95 2.36
C GLY A 107 -8.03 -3.11 1.48
N PRO A 108 -9.24 -2.66 1.90
CA PRO A 108 -10.47 -2.84 1.13
C PRO A 108 -10.29 -2.33 -0.29
N GLY A 109 -10.07 -3.25 -1.23
CA GLY A 109 -9.69 -3.02 -2.62
C GLY A 109 -8.20 -3.15 -2.95
N GLY A 110 -7.32 -3.54 -2.00
CA GLY A 110 -5.92 -3.85 -2.26
C GLY A 110 -5.73 -5.26 -2.87
N ILE A 111 -4.56 -5.50 -3.44
CA ILE A 111 -4.18 -6.78 -4.02
C ILE A 111 -3.76 -7.74 -2.90
N PRO A 112 -4.34 -8.95 -2.76
CA PRO A 112 -3.83 -9.96 -1.84
C PRO A 112 -2.37 -10.29 -2.10
N THR A 113 -1.55 -10.31 -1.07
CA THR A 113 -0.10 -10.48 -1.20
C THR A 113 0.42 -11.71 -0.48
N LYS A 114 1.55 -12.20 -0.95
CA LYS A 114 2.34 -13.28 -0.38
C LYS A 114 3.79 -12.80 -0.25
N THR A 115 4.61 -13.55 0.45
CA THR A 115 6.06 -13.29 0.54
C THR A 115 6.84 -14.50 0.07
N LEU A 116 8.05 -14.26 -0.45
CA LEU A 116 9.02 -15.31 -0.76
C LEU A 116 10.42 -14.88 -0.36
N GLN A 117 11.28 -15.85 -0.10
CA GLN A 117 12.68 -15.60 0.26
C GLN A 117 13.55 -15.76 -0.98
N VAL A 118 14.27 -14.71 -1.36
CA VAL A 118 15.20 -14.73 -2.50
C VAL A 118 16.48 -13.98 -2.14
N GLY A 119 17.62 -14.62 -2.35
CA GLY A 119 18.92 -14.01 -2.07
C GLY A 119 19.10 -13.51 -0.63
N GLY A 120 18.48 -14.17 0.35
CA GLY A 120 18.47 -13.77 1.77
C GLY A 120 17.55 -12.59 2.10
N ARG A 121 16.68 -12.18 1.18
CA ARG A 121 15.69 -11.08 1.33
C ARG A 121 14.28 -11.60 1.25
N THR A 122 13.39 -10.94 1.97
CA THR A 122 11.95 -11.13 1.85
C THR A 122 11.41 -10.25 0.73
N ILE A 123 10.80 -10.83 -0.28
CA ILE A 123 10.13 -10.12 -1.38
C ILE A 123 8.63 -10.32 -1.25
N ARG A 124 7.87 -9.21 -1.16
CA ARG A 124 6.41 -9.23 -1.24
C ARG A 124 5.99 -9.32 -2.70
N TYR A 125 5.00 -10.15 -2.97
CA TYR A 125 4.42 -10.29 -4.30
C TYR A 125 2.93 -10.56 -4.25
N ALA A 126 2.25 -10.28 -5.34
CA ALA A 126 0.88 -10.70 -5.58
C ALA A 126 0.84 -11.71 -6.72
N ALA A 127 -0.09 -12.65 -6.63
CA ALA A 127 -0.32 -13.65 -7.66
C ALA A 127 -1.81 -13.70 -8.01
N PHE A 128 -2.10 -13.75 -9.30
CA PHE A 128 -3.45 -13.81 -9.84
C PHE A 128 -3.54 -14.99 -10.80
N SER A 129 -4.65 -15.75 -10.70
CA SER A 129 -4.97 -16.84 -11.63
C SER A 129 -3.80 -17.82 -11.85
N GLU A 130 -3.16 -18.25 -10.75
CA GLU A 130 -2.01 -19.19 -10.77
C GLU A 130 -2.37 -20.54 -11.41
N ASP A 131 -3.68 -20.86 -11.43
CA ASP A 131 -4.24 -22.07 -12.05
C ASP A 131 -4.37 -22.01 -13.58
N LYS A 132 -4.24 -20.82 -14.17
CA LYS A 132 -4.34 -20.66 -15.63
C LYS A 132 -3.12 -21.16 -16.37
N HIS A 133 -3.37 -21.56 -17.60
CA HIS A 133 -2.31 -21.97 -18.53
C HIS A 133 -1.79 -20.78 -19.34
N GLY A 134 -0.56 -20.87 -19.77
CA GLY A 134 0.10 -19.87 -20.62
C GLY A 134 1.37 -19.32 -19.99
N VAL A 135 2.08 -18.49 -20.75
CA VAL A 135 3.28 -17.82 -20.24
C VAL A 135 2.85 -16.72 -19.24
N PRO A 136 3.31 -16.75 -18.00
CA PRO A 136 2.95 -15.77 -16.99
C PRO A 136 3.40 -14.36 -17.34
N ALA A 137 2.67 -13.34 -16.85
CA ALA A 137 3.14 -11.97 -16.83
C ALA A 137 3.76 -11.63 -15.47
N LEU A 138 4.93 -10.98 -15.48
CA LEU A 138 5.60 -10.45 -14.29
C LEU A 138 5.66 -8.92 -14.39
N LEU A 139 5.03 -8.24 -13.42
CA LEU A 139 4.81 -6.82 -13.40
C LEU A 139 5.78 -6.14 -12.44
N LEU A 140 6.52 -5.14 -12.93
CA LEU A 140 7.62 -4.45 -12.26
C LEU A 140 7.28 -2.97 -12.12
N HIS A 141 7.08 -2.49 -10.89
CA HIS A 141 6.68 -1.11 -10.59
C HIS A 141 7.81 -0.08 -10.75
N GLY A 142 7.47 1.20 -10.73
CA GLY A 142 8.41 2.31 -10.80
C GLY A 142 9.02 2.69 -9.44
N TYR A 143 9.99 3.65 -9.47
CA TYR A 143 10.57 4.22 -8.26
C TYR A 143 9.50 4.86 -7.38
N SER A 144 9.61 4.70 -6.06
CA SER A 144 8.66 5.17 -5.03
C SER A 144 7.22 4.66 -5.16
N ALA A 145 6.98 3.63 -5.98
CA ALA A 145 5.72 2.90 -6.09
C ALA A 145 5.84 1.52 -5.41
N ASP A 146 4.82 0.72 -5.51
CA ASP A 146 4.77 -0.67 -5.07
C ASP A 146 3.89 -1.51 -6.03
N LEU A 147 3.64 -2.77 -5.70
CA LEU A 147 2.83 -3.67 -6.54
C LEU A 147 1.38 -3.19 -6.74
N ASN A 148 0.85 -2.31 -5.88
CA ASN A 148 -0.48 -1.73 -6.05
C ASN A 148 -0.56 -0.80 -7.29
N ASN A 149 0.58 -0.42 -7.87
CA ASN A 149 0.64 0.26 -9.17
C ASN A 149 -0.14 -0.52 -10.26
N TRP A 150 -0.31 -1.83 -10.05
CA TRP A 150 -0.94 -2.76 -10.98
C TRP A 150 -2.39 -3.14 -10.62
N LEU A 151 -2.96 -2.49 -9.57
CA LEU A 151 -4.27 -2.81 -9.01
C LEU A 151 -5.38 -2.94 -10.07
N PHE A 152 -5.38 -2.06 -11.07
CA PHE A 152 -6.40 -2.05 -12.12
C PHE A 152 -5.97 -2.81 -13.39
N THR A 153 -4.68 -3.11 -13.55
CA THR A 153 -4.14 -3.76 -14.74
C THR A 153 -3.99 -5.27 -14.55
N ALA A 154 -3.51 -5.70 -13.38
CA ALA A 154 -3.25 -7.10 -13.10
C ALA A 154 -4.49 -7.99 -13.22
N PRO A 155 -5.69 -7.62 -12.71
CA PRO A 155 -6.90 -8.44 -12.87
C PRO A 155 -7.28 -8.66 -14.33
N ALA A 156 -7.21 -7.63 -15.17
CA ALA A 156 -7.53 -7.74 -16.59
C ALA A 156 -6.56 -8.67 -17.34
N LEU A 157 -5.25 -8.58 -17.05
CA LEU A 157 -4.26 -9.52 -17.61
C LEU A 157 -4.49 -10.94 -17.11
N ALA A 158 -4.92 -11.10 -15.86
CA ALA A 158 -5.18 -12.37 -15.22
C ALA A 158 -6.41 -13.11 -15.77
N GLU A 159 -7.23 -12.48 -16.59
CA GLU A 159 -8.31 -13.15 -17.31
C GLU A 159 -7.77 -14.20 -18.29
N THR A 160 -6.55 -14.04 -18.80
CA THR A 160 -6.00 -14.89 -19.87
C THR A 160 -4.77 -15.71 -19.46
N ARG A 161 -4.10 -15.39 -18.37
CA ARG A 161 -2.82 -16.02 -17.95
C ARG A 161 -2.52 -15.81 -16.48
N PRO A 162 -1.58 -16.55 -15.86
CA PRO A 162 -1.05 -16.21 -14.56
C PRO A 162 -0.38 -14.83 -14.57
N VAL A 163 -0.58 -14.04 -13.52
CA VAL A 163 0.03 -12.72 -13.37
C VAL A 163 0.67 -12.60 -11.99
N TYR A 164 1.90 -12.12 -11.94
CA TYR A 164 2.64 -11.84 -10.73
C TYR A 164 3.04 -10.36 -10.72
N ALA A 165 2.92 -9.71 -9.58
CA ALA A 165 3.45 -8.37 -9.34
C ALA A 165 4.33 -8.43 -8.11
N ILE A 166 5.51 -7.79 -8.14
CA ILE A 166 6.44 -7.80 -7.00
C ILE A 166 6.68 -6.39 -6.48
N ASP A 167 7.04 -6.31 -5.20
CA ASP A 167 7.72 -5.12 -4.66
C ASP A 167 9.22 -5.32 -4.79
N PHE A 168 9.91 -4.34 -5.36
CA PHE A 168 11.37 -4.33 -5.32
C PHE A 168 11.89 -4.08 -3.90
N PRO A 169 13.11 -4.54 -3.56
CA PRO A 169 13.79 -4.13 -2.32
C PRO A 169 13.74 -2.61 -2.11
N GLY A 170 13.51 -2.18 -0.88
CA GLY A 170 13.32 -0.77 -0.52
C GLY A 170 11.90 -0.22 -0.76
N HIS A 171 10.99 -1.00 -1.36
CA HIS A 171 9.64 -0.58 -1.72
C HIS A 171 8.59 -1.49 -1.08
N GLY A 172 7.39 -0.94 -0.90
CA GLY A 172 6.23 -1.66 -0.39
C GLY A 172 6.54 -2.50 0.86
N GLY A 173 6.08 -3.75 0.86
CA GLY A 173 6.31 -4.71 1.95
C GLY A 173 7.56 -5.59 1.78
N SER A 174 8.39 -5.35 0.77
CA SER A 174 9.67 -6.04 0.61
C SER A 174 10.74 -5.52 1.56
N ASP A 175 11.81 -6.31 1.73
CA ASP A 175 12.98 -5.97 2.55
C ASP A 175 13.54 -4.59 2.19
N LYS A 176 14.08 -3.87 3.18
CA LYS A 176 14.58 -2.50 3.01
C LYS A 176 16.02 -2.44 2.53
N ASP A 177 16.75 -3.55 2.50
CA ASP A 177 18.10 -3.63 1.93
C ASP A 177 18.04 -3.58 0.39
N VAL A 178 18.34 -2.42 -0.15
CA VAL A 178 18.33 -2.15 -1.60
C VAL A 178 19.58 -2.62 -2.35
N GLY A 179 20.55 -3.20 -1.65
CA GLY A 179 21.84 -3.53 -2.22
C GLY A 179 22.56 -2.29 -2.76
N ASP A 180 23.09 -2.37 -3.98
CA ASP A 180 23.68 -1.22 -4.68
C ASP A 180 22.65 -0.38 -5.45
N GLY A 181 21.38 -0.79 -5.46
CA GLY A 181 20.27 -0.11 -6.14
C GLY A 181 20.37 -0.09 -7.68
N SER A 182 21.37 -0.76 -8.26
CA SER A 182 21.55 -0.76 -9.70
C SER A 182 20.49 -1.56 -10.45
N ALA A 183 20.27 -1.25 -11.72
CA ALA A 183 19.38 -2.05 -12.58
C ALA A 183 19.87 -3.51 -12.71
N ALA A 184 21.18 -3.74 -12.63
CA ALA A 184 21.75 -5.07 -12.64
C ALA A 184 21.41 -5.86 -11.37
N PHE A 185 21.52 -5.24 -10.21
CA PHE A 185 21.10 -5.82 -8.94
C PHE A 185 19.62 -6.17 -8.93
N LEU A 186 18.76 -5.23 -9.34
CA LEU A 186 17.30 -5.45 -9.39
C LEU A 186 16.93 -6.51 -10.44
N ALA A 187 17.64 -6.60 -11.57
CA ALA A 187 17.47 -7.69 -12.53
C ALA A 187 17.87 -9.06 -11.95
N GLY A 188 18.89 -9.09 -11.08
CA GLY A 188 19.23 -10.27 -10.28
C GLY A 188 18.08 -10.70 -9.36
N ILE A 189 17.43 -9.76 -8.68
CA ILE A 189 16.22 -10.04 -7.87
C ILE A 189 15.11 -10.63 -8.74
N VAL A 190 14.85 -10.06 -9.92
CA VAL A 190 13.85 -10.60 -10.87
C VAL A 190 14.17 -12.03 -11.27
N LYS A 191 15.45 -12.36 -11.54
CA LYS A 191 15.89 -13.72 -11.83
C LYS A 191 15.57 -14.69 -10.70
N ASP A 192 15.89 -14.29 -9.48
CA ASP A 192 15.70 -15.12 -8.30
C ASP A 192 14.21 -15.31 -7.98
N VAL A 193 13.39 -14.29 -8.18
CA VAL A 193 11.91 -14.37 -8.08
C VAL A 193 11.35 -15.35 -9.12
N ILE A 194 11.75 -15.26 -10.37
CA ILE A 194 11.33 -16.18 -11.44
C ILE A 194 11.67 -17.61 -11.07
N ALA A 195 12.88 -17.84 -10.55
CA ALA A 195 13.33 -19.16 -10.11
C ALA A 195 12.52 -19.67 -8.89
N ALA A 196 12.31 -18.82 -7.86
CA ALA A 196 11.57 -19.17 -6.65
C ALA A 196 10.09 -19.48 -6.93
N LEU A 197 9.49 -18.81 -7.92
CA LEU A 197 8.13 -19.08 -8.39
C LEU A 197 8.04 -20.27 -9.35
N GLY A 198 9.16 -20.92 -9.69
CA GLY A 198 9.20 -22.06 -10.60
C GLY A 198 8.85 -21.71 -12.06
N LEU A 199 9.02 -20.43 -12.44
CA LEU A 199 8.65 -19.97 -13.78
C LEU A 199 9.80 -20.22 -14.76
N SER A 200 9.49 -20.81 -15.91
CA SER A 200 10.49 -21.08 -16.95
C SER A 200 10.71 -19.85 -17.86
N LYS A 201 9.62 -19.16 -18.19
CA LYS A 201 9.60 -18.01 -19.11
C LYS A 201 8.48 -17.06 -18.73
N VAL A 202 8.68 -15.75 -18.92
CA VAL A 202 7.71 -14.72 -18.54
C VAL A 202 7.54 -13.64 -19.60
N HIS A 203 6.36 -13.00 -19.62
CA HIS A 203 6.17 -11.68 -20.21
C HIS A 203 6.52 -10.65 -19.15
N LEU A 204 7.51 -9.80 -19.40
CA LEU A 204 7.87 -8.70 -18.49
C LEU A 204 7.07 -7.45 -18.85
N VAL A 205 6.47 -6.82 -17.83
CA VAL A 205 5.81 -5.52 -17.95
C VAL A 205 6.44 -4.59 -16.92
N GLY A 206 7.15 -3.56 -17.36
CA GLY A 206 7.87 -2.67 -16.46
C GLY A 206 7.47 -1.21 -16.66
N HIS A 207 7.18 -0.53 -15.54
CA HIS A 207 6.90 0.89 -15.51
C HIS A 207 8.10 1.68 -14.97
N SER A 208 8.51 2.75 -15.65
CA SER A 208 9.57 3.66 -15.22
C SER A 208 10.86 2.89 -14.84
N MET A 209 11.29 2.91 -13.57
CA MET A 209 12.43 2.11 -13.06
C MET A 209 12.27 0.62 -13.41
N GLY A 210 11.09 0.04 -13.16
CA GLY A 210 10.82 -1.36 -13.49
C GLY A 210 10.94 -1.66 -14.98
N GLY A 211 10.69 -0.68 -15.85
CA GLY A 211 10.93 -0.78 -17.28
C GLY A 211 12.43 -0.89 -17.63
N GLY A 212 13.26 -0.08 -16.99
CA GLY A 212 14.72 -0.18 -17.11
C GLY A 212 15.27 -1.51 -16.63
N VAL A 213 14.71 -2.04 -15.51
CA VAL A 213 15.06 -3.36 -14.98
C VAL A 213 14.61 -4.47 -15.93
N ALA A 214 13.39 -4.38 -16.50
CA ALA A 214 12.87 -5.35 -17.46
C ALA A 214 13.75 -5.40 -18.74
N ALA A 215 14.16 -4.24 -19.26
CA ALA A 215 15.05 -4.15 -20.41
C ALA A 215 16.41 -4.78 -20.09
N ARG A 216 17.00 -4.47 -18.93
CA ARG A 216 18.26 -5.05 -18.48
C ARG A 216 18.16 -6.56 -18.35
N PHE A 217 17.10 -7.06 -17.68
CA PHE A 217 16.87 -8.50 -17.53
C PHE A 217 16.74 -9.21 -18.87
N ALA A 218 16.05 -8.61 -19.83
CA ALA A 218 15.85 -9.22 -21.16
C ALA A 218 17.17 -9.37 -21.95
N VAL A 219 18.10 -8.43 -21.74
CA VAL A 219 19.46 -8.51 -22.32
C VAL A 219 20.28 -9.62 -21.65
N ASP A 220 20.22 -9.70 -20.32
CA ASP A 220 21.02 -10.66 -19.56
C ASP A 220 20.46 -12.10 -19.62
N HIS A 221 19.13 -12.26 -19.79
CA HIS A 221 18.43 -13.54 -19.73
C HIS A 221 17.38 -13.70 -20.84
N PRO A 222 17.75 -13.61 -22.13
CA PRO A 222 16.80 -13.64 -23.25
C PRO A 222 16.01 -14.94 -23.35
N ASP A 223 16.57 -16.04 -22.86
CA ASP A 223 15.92 -17.35 -22.81
C ASP A 223 14.70 -17.39 -21.87
N LYS A 224 14.68 -16.54 -20.84
CA LYS A 224 13.61 -16.45 -19.84
C LYS A 224 12.52 -15.43 -20.19
N VAL A 225 12.63 -14.73 -21.30
CA VAL A 225 11.72 -13.65 -21.68
C VAL A 225 10.93 -14.01 -22.92
N ALA A 226 9.61 -14.03 -22.80
CA ALA A 226 8.70 -14.22 -23.93
C ALA A 226 8.42 -12.90 -24.66
N SER A 227 8.27 -11.81 -23.92
CA SER A 227 8.17 -10.44 -24.43
C SER A 227 8.47 -9.42 -23.34
N VAL A 228 8.73 -8.18 -23.73
CA VAL A 228 8.91 -7.04 -22.83
C VAL A 228 7.95 -5.93 -23.24
N SER A 229 7.21 -5.41 -22.27
CA SER A 229 6.38 -4.22 -22.41
C SER A 229 6.95 -3.10 -21.51
N LEU A 230 7.34 -2.00 -22.12
CA LEU A 230 8.01 -0.89 -21.46
C LEU A 230 7.08 0.31 -21.39
N LEU A 231 6.66 0.69 -20.18
CA LEU A 231 5.74 1.79 -19.90
C LEU A 231 6.53 2.96 -19.32
N ALA A 232 6.67 4.07 -20.05
CA ALA A 232 7.44 5.25 -19.65
C ALA A 232 8.80 4.86 -19.02
N SER A 233 9.51 3.93 -19.66
CA SER A 233 10.69 3.26 -19.10
C SER A 233 11.85 4.23 -18.85
N ALA A 234 12.48 4.08 -17.69
CA ALA A 234 13.74 4.71 -17.36
C ALA A 234 14.92 4.03 -18.08
N ASN A 235 16.04 4.77 -18.21
CA ASN A 235 17.32 4.25 -18.71
C ASN A 235 17.31 3.68 -20.16
N LEU A 236 16.36 4.13 -20.99
CA LEU A 236 16.43 3.89 -22.43
C LEU A 236 17.25 4.99 -23.10
N PRO A 237 17.94 4.70 -24.24
CA PRO A 237 18.64 5.72 -25.01
C PRO A 237 17.72 6.91 -25.34
N GLY A 238 18.16 8.13 -25.01
CA GLY A 238 17.38 9.36 -25.18
C GLY A 238 16.54 9.78 -23.95
N ASN A 239 16.36 8.92 -22.95
CA ASN A 239 15.74 9.28 -21.69
C ASN A 239 16.83 9.66 -20.67
N VAL A 240 17.14 10.93 -20.57
CA VAL A 240 18.01 11.45 -19.50
C VAL A 240 17.14 11.63 -18.24
N ILE A 241 17.32 10.75 -17.25
CA ILE A 241 16.75 10.98 -15.93
C ILE A 241 17.55 12.12 -15.31
N ASN A 242 16.88 13.24 -15.01
CA ASN A 242 17.50 14.30 -14.25
C ASN A 242 17.67 13.83 -12.80
N VAL A 243 18.91 13.45 -12.46
CA VAL A 243 19.27 12.92 -11.14
C VAL A 243 18.97 13.96 -10.05
N ASP A 244 19.07 15.25 -10.35
CA ASP A 244 18.78 16.32 -9.40
C ASP A 244 17.31 16.33 -8.96
N VAL A 245 16.37 15.96 -9.85
CA VAL A 245 14.96 15.80 -9.51
C VAL A 245 14.76 14.63 -8.54
N LEU A 246 15.43 13.50 -8.76
CA LEU A 246 15.34 12.33 -7.88
C LEU A 246 16.00 12.60 -6.53
N THR A 247 17.14 13.32 -6.52
CA THR A 247 17.82 13.72 -5.30
C THR A 247 16.99 14.72 -4.51
N GLY A 248 16.40 15.73 -5.18
CA GLY A 248 15.50 16.69 -4.55
C GLY A 248 14.26 16.05 -3.91
N VAL A 249 13.68 15.04 -4.55
CA VAL A 249 12.58 14.25 -3.97
C VAL A 249 13.04 13.45 -2.73
N ALA A 250 14.24 12.86 -2.79
CA ALA A 250 14.81 12.11 -1.67
C ALA A 250 15.19 13.02 -0.49
N GLU A 251 15.74 14.20 -0.76
CA GLU A 251 16.11 15.22 0.24
C GLU A 251 14.88 15.87 0.86
N GLY A 252 13.86 16.19 0.06
CA GLY A 252 12.59 16.72 0.55
C GLY A 252 11.85 15.76 1.50
N ARG A 253 12.12 14.48 1.42
CA ARG A 253 11.61 13.47 2.38
C ARG A 253 12.41 13.40 3.69
N LYS A 254 13.67 13.86 3.68
CA LYS A 254 14.51 13.92 4.89
C LYS A 254 14.35 15.21 5.69
N ALA A 255 13.79 16.24 5.08
CA ALA A 255 13.64 17.58 5.65
C ALA A 255 12.24 17.84 6.28
N LYS A 256 11.40 16.80 6.43
CA LYS A 256 10.08 16.91 7.07
C LYS A 256 10.00 15.94 8.25
#